data_e95a3ee4b90a74bf323e5dd7a4e00c52
#
_entry.id   e95a3ee4b90a74bf323e5dd7a4e00c52
#
_cell.length_a   1.000
_cell.length_b   1.000
_cell.length_c   1.000
_cell.angle_alpha   90.00
_cell.angle_beta   90.00
_cell.angle_gamma   90.00
#
_symmetry.space_group_name_H-M   'P 1'
#
loop_
_entity.id
_entity.type
_entity.pdbx_description
1 polymer ?
#
loop_
_entity_poly.entity_id
_entity_poly.type
_entity_poly.pdbx_seq_one_letter_code
_entity_poly.pdbx_strand_id
1 'polypeptide(L)'
;MTDQTAKKRENKVLRRNEYYAIQDVFDGLYAKSKQGAIFTDLMSLIASPQNIALAYRRIKRNKGSRTPGTNMGTIEQIAERGNDILVDYVQRRLANYKPHPVRRVMIPKDNGKERPLGIPTIEDRLIQQCILQVMEPICEAKFHKHSYGFRPNRNTHHAISRFRFLAFTVKLEYVVDIDIKGFFDNVDHSKLLKQIWSLGIHDKNLLCVISKLLKAPIQGEGVPSKGTPQGGILSPLLSNIVLNELDWWISNQWETFPSKFPYRWDGDRCTALKKTKLNVPCTVCR
;
A
#
# COMPACT_ATOMS: atom_id res chain seq x y z
N MET A 1 -5.37 44.53 -8.63
CA MET A 1 -4.88 43.84 -7.39
C MET A 1 -5.62 42.57 -7.02
N THR A 2 -6.55 42.09 -7.84
CA THR A 2 -7.49 41.00 -7.48
C THR A 2 -7.08 39.59 -7.96
N ASP A 3 -6.33 39.49 -9.05
CA ASP A 3 -6.10 38.19 -9.69
C ASP A 3 -4.95 37.36 -9.05
N GLN A 4 -3.86 38.01 -8.63
CA GLN A 4 -2.73 37.31 -7.97
C GLN A 4 -3.03 36.87 -6.54
N THR A 5 -3.93 37.57 -5.83
CA THR A 5 -4.37 37.18 -4.47
C THR A 5 -5.39 36.06 -4.50
N ALA A 6 -6.24 35.98 -5.53
CA ALA A 6 -7.15 34.86 -5.76
C ALA A 6 -6.40 33.57 -6.10
N LYS A 7 -5.45 33.61 -7.04
CA LYS A 7 -4.55 32.48 -7.37
C LYS A 7 -3.72 32.00 -6.18
N LYS A 8 -3.27 32.90 -5.31
CA LYS A 8 -2.51 32.55 -4.10
C LYS A 8 -3.41 31.91 -3.02
N ARG A 9 -4.71 32.24 -2.96
CA ARG A 9 -5.70 31.60 -2.10
C ARG A 9 -6.10 30.21 -2.62
N GLU A 10 -6.34 30.04 -3.92
CA GLU A 10 -6.62 28.75 -4.53
C GLU A 10 -5.48 27.75 -4.31
N ASN A 11 -4.22 28.15 -4.49
CA ASN A 11 -3.06 27.31 -4.22
C ASN A 11 -2.89 26.90 -2.74
N LYS A 12 -3.50 27.60 -1.79
CA LYS A 12 -3.49 27.21 -0.36
C LYS A 12 -4.53 26.15 -0.02
N VAL A 13 -5.60 26.04 -0.80
CA VAL A 13 -6.73 25.12 -0.58
C VAL A 13 -6.54 23.80 -1.32
N LEU A 14 -5.78 23.78 -2.42
CA LEU A 14 -5.54 22.58 -3.21
C LEU A 14 -4.86 21.49 -2.40
N ARG A 15 -5.38 20.26 -2.45
CA ARG A 15 -4.72 19.07 -1.95
C ARG A 15 -3.44 18.82 -2.75
N ARG A 16 -2.50 18.06 -2.18
CA ARG A 16 -1.18 17.83 -2.81
C ARG A 16 -1.29 17.24 -4.21
N ASN A 17 -2.23 16.31 -4.44
CA ASN A 17 -2.42 15.68 -5.73
C ASN A 17 -3.02 16.65 -6.76
N GLU A 18 -3.94 17.50 -6.34
CA GLU A 18 -4.55 18.56 -7.16
C GLU A 18 -3.48 19.60 -7.57
N TYR A 19 -2.58 19.96 -6.65
CA TYR A 19 -1.48 20.88 -6.94
C TYR A 19 -0.57 20.40 -8.08
N TYR A 20 -0.39 19.09 -8.22
CA TYR A 20 0.40 18.48 -9.30
C TYR A 20 -0.46 18.02 -10.48
N ALA A 21 -1.74 18.39 -10.54
CA ALA A 21 -2.69 17.99 -11.59
C ALA A 21 -2.74 16.48 -11.85
N ILE A 22 -2.65 15.65 -10.79
CA ILE A 22 -2.62 14.19 -10.89
C ILE A 22 -3.80 13.51 -10.17
N GLN A 23 -4.67 14.30 -9.48
CA GLN A 23 -5.80 13.73 -8.73
C GLN A 23 -6.76 13.00 -9.65
N ASP A 24 -7.16 13.61 -10.76
CA ASP A 24 -8.12 13.03 -11.72
C ASP A 24 -7.58 11.71 -12.32
N VAL A 25 -6.25 11.62 -12.49
CA VAL A 25 -5.61 10.39 -12.95
C VAL A 25 -5.77 9.27 -11.91
N PHE A 26 -5.54 9.56 -10.63
CA PHE A 26 -5.70 8.59 -9.55
C PHE A 26 -7.16 8.17 -9.36
N ASP A 27 -8.10 9.11 -9.44
CA ASP A 27 -9.53 8.84 -9.38
C ASP A 27 -9.97 7.99 -10.58
N GLY A 28 -9.43 8.26 -11.77
CA GLY A 28 -9.65 7.46 -12.97
C GLY A 28 -9.11 6.04 -12.84
N LEU A 29 -7.92 5.84 -12.25
CA LEU A 29 -7.37 4.52 -11.97
C LEU A 29 -8.26 3.72 -11.01
N TYR A 30 -8.72 4.36 -9.93
CA TYR A 30 -9.63 3.74 -8.98
C TYR A 30 -10.96 3.32 -9.64
N ALA A 31 -11.60 4.24 -10.39
CA ALA A 31 -12.87 3.97 -11.05
C ALA A 31 -12.77 2.84 -12.08
N LYS A 32 -11.73 2.87 -12.93
CA LYS A 32 -11.46 1.80 -13.92
C LYS A 32 -11.18 0.46 -13.24
N SER A 33 -10.37 0.45 -12.18
CA SER A 33 -10.08 -0.77 -11.41
C SER A 33 -11.35 -1.36 -10.81
N LYS A 34 -12.22 -0.53 -10.24
CA LYS A 34 -13.51 -0.97 -9.69
C LYS A 34 -14.39 -1.64 -10.74
N GLN A 35 -14.31 -1.23 -12.00
CA GLN A 35 -15.00 -1.81 -13.16
C GLN A 35 -14.31 -3.07 -13.70
N GLY A 36 -13.17 -3.48 -13.16
CA GLY A 36 -12.44 -4.69 -13.60
C GLY A 36 -11.46 -4.43 -14.74
N ALA A 37 -11.08 -3.19 -15.02
CA ALA A 37 -10.13 -2.87 -16.07
C ALA A 37 -8.75 -3.50 -15.80
N ILE A 38 -8.05 -3.81 -16.90
CA ILE A 38 -6.67 -4.30 -16.91
C ILE A 38 -5.74 -3.14 -17.29
N PHE A 39 -4.62 -3.03 -16.58
CA PHE A 39 -3.62 -1.98 -16.75
C PHE A 39 -2.31 -2.58 -17.28
N THR A 40 -1.93 -2.22 -18.50
CA THR A 40 -0.74 -2.77 -19.19
C THR A 40 0.40 -1.78 -19.33
N ASP A 41 0.14 -0.48 -19.15
CA ASP A 41 1.14 0.59 -19.20
C ASP A 41 0.95 1.55 -18.01
N LEU A 42 1.53 1.16 -16.88
CA LEU A 42 1.60 1.99 -15.68
C LEU A 42 2.96 2.66 -15.52
N MET A 43 4.00 2.11 -16.18
CA MET A 43 5.34 2.65 -16.06
C MET A 43 5.46 4.07 -16.61
N SER A 44 4.75 4.40 -17.69
CA SER A 44 4.68 5.76 -18.22
C SER A 44 4.15 6.76 -17.19
N LEU A 45 3.10 6.38 -16.48
CA LEU A 45 2.52 7.19 -15.40
C LEU A 45 3.42 7.26 -14.17
N ILE A 46 4.05 6.15 -13.77
CA ILE A 46 5.00 6.09 -12.65
C ILE A 46 6.18 7.02 -12.91
N ALA A 47 6.67 7.07 -14.16
CA ALA A 47 7.80 7.90 -14.59
C ALA A 47 7.40 9.34 -14.98
N SER A 48 6.12 9.72 -14.85
CA SER A 48 5.68 11.07 -15.21
C SER A 48 6.28 12.12 -14.28
N PRO A 49 6.64 13.31 -14.79
CA PRO A 49 7.20 14.39 -13.98
C PRO A 49 6.32 14.78 -12.78
N GLN A 50 5.01 14.81 -12.97
CA GLN A 50 4.03 15.14 -11.93
C GLN A 50 4.06 14.14 -10.79
N ASN A 51 4.09 12.84 -11.12
CA ASN A 51 4.14 11.76 -10.14
C ASN A 51 5.47 11.77 -9.37
N ILE A 52 6.60 12.01 -10.04
CA ILE A 52 7.92 12.10 -9.42
C ILE A 52 7.99 13.31 -8.47
N ALA A 53 7.51 14.47 -8.89
CA ALA A 53 7.48 15.67 -8.06
C ALA A 53 6.61 15.49 -6.80
N LEU A 54 5.44 14.84 -6.94
CA LEU A 54 4.59 14.49 -5.82
C LEU A 54 5.27 13.49 -4.88
N ALA A 55 5.94 12.47 -5.42
CA ALA A 55 6.67 11.47 -4.63
C ALA A 55 7.80 12.12 -3.82
N TYR A 56 8.58 12.99 -4.42
CA TYR A 56 9.61 13.76 -3.74
C TYR A 56 9.02 14.59 -2.58
N ARG A 57 7.93 15.32 -2.83
CA ARG A 57 7.26 16.13 -1.79
C ARG A 57 6.77 15.28 -0.63
N ARG A 58 6.24 14.07 -0.89
CA ARG A 58 5.79 13.14 0.16
C ARG A 58 6.95 12.64 1.00
N ILE A 59 8.04 12.19 0.36
CA ILE A 59 9.23 11.69 1.08
C ILE A 59 9.88 12.78 1.91
N LYS A 60 10.08 13.99 1.36
CA LYS A 60 10.72 15.10 2.07
C LYS A 60 10.06 15.43 3.41
N ARG A 61 8.76 15.16 3.55
CA ARG A 61 8.00 15.42 4.78
C ARG A 61 8.01 14.27 5.79
N ASN A 62 8.49 13.10 5.42
CA ASN A 62 8.54 11.95 6.31
C ASN A 62 9.64 12.13 7.36
N LYS A 63 9.37 11.75 8.61
CA LYS A 63 10.36 11.81 9.70
C LYS A 63 11.66 11.07 9.37
N GLY A 64 11.56 9.96 8.64
CA GLY A 64 12.71 9.16 8.17
C GLY A 64 13.43 9.72 6.93
N SER A 65 13.04 10.89 6.39
CA SER A 65 13.62 11.45 5.16
C SER A 65 15.12 11.71 5.24
N ARG A 66 15.62 12.02 6.45
CA ARG A 66 17.03 12.26 6.74
C ARG A 66 17.83 11.02 7.12
N THR A 67 17.16 9.86 7.28
CA THR A 67 17.85 8.61 7.62
C THR A 67 18.46 8.02 6.35
N PRO A 68 19.80 7.94 6.22
CA PRO A 68 20.45 7.47 5.01
C PRO A 68 20.34 5.93 4.88
N GLY A 69 20.33 5.46 3.64
CA GLY A 69 20.55 4.05 3.31
C GLY A 69 22.03 3.66 3.33
N THR A 70 22.40 2.67 2.51
CA THR A 70 23.79 2.20 2.41
C THR A 70 24.74 3.17 1.73
N ASN A 71 24.24 4.05 0.86
CA ASN A 71 25.02 5.05 0.11
C ASN A 71 25.17 6.38 0.85
N MET A 72 24.70 6.47 2.09
CA MET A 72 24.72 7.67 2.94
C MET A 72 24.03 8.91 2.33
N GLY A 73 23.30 8.74 1.20
CA GLY A 73 22.55 9.82 0.55
C GLY A 73 21.37 10.31 1.39
N THR A 74 21.10 11.60 1.37
CA THR A 74 19.99 12.26 2.06
C THR A 74 19.04 12.96 1.09
N ILE A 75 17.84 13.30 1.57
CA ILE A 75 16.83 13.97 0.73
C ILE A 75 17.25 15.41 0.39
N GLU A 76 18.05 16.05 1.23
CA GLU A 76 18.57 17.39 1.00
C GLU A 76 19.52 17.43 -0.21
N GLN A 77 20.42 16.46 -0.33
CA GLN A 77 21.33 16.33 -1.49
C GLN A 77 20.59 16.14 -2.81
N ILE A 78 19.43 15.49 -2.76
CA ILE A 78 18.56 15.37 -3.94
C ILE A 78 17.89 16.72 -4.25
N ALA A 79 17.51 17.47 -3.22
CA ALA A 79 16.86 18.77 -3.35
C ALA A 79 17.75 19.82 -4.05
N GLU A 80 19.04 19.79 -3.76
CA GLU A 80 20.03 20.74 -4.31
C GLU A 80 20.21 20.63 -5.83
N ARG A 81 19.87 19.48 -6.42
CA ARG A 81 20.00 19.21 -7.86
C ARG A 81 18.93 19.85 -8.74
N GLY A 82 17.83 20.33 -8.16
CA GLY A 82 16.69 20.87 -8.91
C GLY A 82 15.69 19.82 -9.41
N ASN A 83 14.46 20.24 -9.69
CA ASN A 83 13.38 19.32 -10.05
C ASN A 83 13.59 18.61 -11.40
N ASP A 84 14.10 19.28 -12.41
CA ASP A 84 14.27 18.72 -13.76
C ASP A 84 15.34 17.62 -13.75
N ILE A 85 16.45 17.84 -13.03
CA ILE A 85 17.51 16.83 -12.85
C ILE A 85 16.98 15.63 -12.06
N LEU A 86 16.14 15.87 -11.08
CA LEU A 86 15.50 14.79 -10.31
C LEU A 86 14.60 13.93 -11.18
N VAL A 87 13.77 14.54 -12.03
CA VAL A 87 12.86 13.83 -12.95
C VAL A 87 13.66 12.96 -13.90
N ASP A 88 14.65 13.53 -14.59
CA ASP A 88 15.51 12.80 -15.52
C ASP A 88 16.28 11.66 -14.81
N TYR A 89 16.79 11.89 -13.62
CA TYR A 89 17.44 10.87 -12.82
C TYR A 89 16.51 9.69 -12.51
N VAL A 90 15.29 9.95 -12.04
CA VAL A 90 14.32 8.89 -11.69
C VAL A 90 13.90 8.12 -12.95
N GLN A 91 13.66 8.81 -14.06
CA GLN A 91 13.30 8.18 -15.34
C GLN A 91 14.40 7.25 -15.83
N ARG A 92 15.65 7.69 -15.82
CA ARG A 92 16.81 6.85 -16.19
C ARG A 92 16.97 5.64 -15.26
N ARG A 93 16.75 5.82 -13.96
CA ARG A 93 16.78 4.72 -12.98
C ARG A 93 15.68 3.71 -13.24
N LEU A 94 14.45 4.15 -13.54
CA LEU A 94 13.33 3.26 -13.84
C LEU A 94 13.52 2.47 -15.14
N ALA A 95 14.11 3.08 -16.17
CA ALA A 95 14.39 2.42 -17.45
C ALA A 95 15.34 1.20 -17.30
N ASN A 96 16.30 1.27 -16.38
CA ASN A 96 17.21 0.17 -16.08
C ASN A 96 17.35 -0.02 -14.57
N TYR A 97 16.24 -0.38 -13.92
CA TYR A 97 16.18 -0.43 -12.48
C TYR A 97 17.08 -1.53 -11.90
N LYS A 98 17.98 -1.11 -11.01
CA LYS A 98 18.80 -1.97 -10.15
C LYS A 98 18.71 -1.41 -8.73
N PRO A 99 18.14 -2.14 -7.77
CA PRO A 99 18.04 -1.68 -6.38
C PRO A 99 19.42 -1.59 -5.74
N HIS A 100 19.60 -0.59 -4.87
CA HIS A 100 20.75 -0.56 -3.98
C HIS A 100 20.56 -1.56 -2.83
N PRO A 101 21.65 -1.99 -2.19
CA PRO A 101 21.54 -2.79 -0.98
C PRO A 101 20.76 -2.05 0.11
N VAL A 102 19.97 -2.80 0.86
CA VAL A 102 19.18 -2.28 1.99
C VAL A 102 20.05 -2.34 3.25
N ARG A 103 20.14 -1.24 3.99
CA ARG A 103 20.85 -1.17 5.27
C ARG A 103 20.01 -1.83 6.36
N ARG A 104 20.57 -2.82 7.06
CA ARG A 104 19.92 -3.48 8.19
C ARG A 104 20.18 -2.74 9.49
N VAL A 105 19.12 -2.47 10.26
CA VAL A 105 19.18 -1.90 11.61
C VAL A 105 18.29 -2.72 12.53
N MET A 106 18.82 -3.10 13.67
CA MET A 106 18.06 -3.82 14.70
C MET A 106 17.42 -2.81 15.65
N ILE A 107 16.10 -2.89 15.84
CA ILE A 107 15.34 -2.02 16.74
C ILE A 107 14.86 -2.87 17.93
N PRO A 108 15.16 -2.49 19.19
CA PRO A 108 14.67 -3.19 20.35
C PRO A 108 13.14 -3.10 20.45
N LYS A 109 12.51 -4.21 20.86
CA LYS A 109 11.09 -4.29 21.20
C LYS A 109 10.91 -4.24 22.72
N ASP A 110 9.73 -3.87 23.18
CA ASP A 110 9.37 -3.80 24.59
C ASP A 110 9.54 -5.15 25.34
N ASN A 111 9.50 -6.27 24.61
CA ASN A 111 9.69 -7.62 25.14
C ASN A 111 11.15 -8.11 25.12
N GLY A 112 12.13 -7.23 24.95
CA GLY A 112 13.57 -7.55 24.91
C GLY A 112 14.05 -8.23 23.64
N LYS A 113 13.18 -8.49 22.65
CA LYS A 113 13.57 -8.99 21.33
C LYS A 113 13.92 -7.84 20.39
N GLU A 114 14.69 -8.13 19.36
CA GLU A 114 15.00 -7.16 18.31
C GLU A 114 14.10 -7.33 17.10
N ARG A 115 13.83 -6.22 16.42
CA ARG A 115 13.14 -6.19 15.15
C ARG A 115 14.08 -5.73 14.05
N PRO A 116 14.35 -6.57 13.04
CA PRO A 116 15.16 -6.16 11.91
C PRO A 116 14.41 -5.16 11.03
N LEU A 117 14.96 -3.95 10.89
CA LEU A 117 14.43 -2.92 9.98
C LEU A 117 15.36 -2.80 8.77
N GLY A 118 14.80 -2.84 7.58
CA GLY A 118 15.52 -2.57 6.35
C GLY A 118 15.35 -1.12 5.93
N ILE A 119 16.44 -0.38 5.76
CA ILE A 119 16.42 1.02 5.33
C ILE A 119 16.95 1.10 3.89
N PRO A 120 16.06 1.23 2.87
CA PRO A 120 16.47 1.46 1.49
C PRO A 120 17.13 2.83 1.33
N THR A 121 17.90 3.02 0.28
CA THR A 121 18.44 4.34 -0.09
C THR A 121 17.32 5.33 -0.39
N ILE A 122 17.60 6.62 -0.32
CA ILE A 122 16.61 7.67 -0.61
C ILE A 122 16.10 7.56 -2.04
N GLU A 123 16.97 7.21 -2.97
CA GLU A 123 16.65 7.02 -4.38
C GLU A 123 15.66 5.87 -4.57
N ASP A 124 15.90 4.74 -3.90
CA ASP A 124 14.98 3.59 -3.98
C ASP A 124 13.66 3.87 -3.25
N ARG A 125 13.67 4.64 -2.15
CA ARG A 125 12.43 5.10 -1.52
C ARG A 125 11.62 6.00 -2.46
N LEU A 126 12.29 6.86 -3.24
CA LEU A 126 11.62 7.72 -4.21
C LEU A 126 10.95 6.88 -5.31
N ILE A 127 11.65 5.88 -5.83
CA ILE A 127 11.07 4.94 -6.81
C ILE A 127 9.89 4.17 -6.21
N GLN A 128 10.04 3.64 -4.98
CA GLN A 128 8.95 2.98 -4.27
C GLN A 128 7.74 3.90 -4.08
N GLN A 129 7.96 5.18 -3.77
CA GLN A 129 6.89 6.15 -3.62
C GLN A 129 6.19 6.46 -4.95
N CYS A 130 6.94 6.56 -6.07
CA CYS A 130 6.33 6.72 -7.39
C CYS A 130 5.44 5.53 -7.76
N ILE A 131 5.89 4.32 -7.47
CA ILE A 131 5.11 3.08 -7.70
C ILE A 131 3.88 3.04 -6.79
N LEU A 132 4.05 3.34 -5.49
CA LEU A 132 2.97 3.33 -4.51
C LEU A 132 1.80 4.22 -4.94
N GLN A 133 2.08 5.45 -5.37
CA GLN A 133 1.05 6.43 -5.73
C GLN A 133 0.15 5.97 -6.87
N VAL A 134 0.70 5.22 -7.82
CA VAL A 134 -0.03 4.70 -8.98
C VAL A 134 -0.73 3.38 -8.66
N MET A 135 -0.10 2.49 -7.90
CA MET A 135 -0.70 1.20 -7.54
C MET A 135 -1.79 1.32 -6.47
N GLU A 136 -1.63 2.24 -5.52
CA GLU A 136 -2.54 2.38 -4.38
C GLU A 136 -4.01 2.53 -4.80
N PRO A 137 -4.41 3.46 -5.70
CA PRO A 137 -5.80 3.59 -6.12
C PRO A 137 -6.34 2.34 -6.83
N ILE A 138 -5.50 1.64 -7.60
CA ILE A 138 -5.89 0.40 -8.27
C ILE A 138 -6.19 -0.70 -7.25
N CYS A 139 -5.30 -0.87 -6.27
CA CYS A 139 -5.44 -1.87 -5.22
C CYS A 139 -6.59 -1.55 -4.26
N GLU A 140 -6.75 -0.28 -3.87
CA GLU A 140 -7.83 0.19 -2.98
C GLU A 140 -9.22 -0.15 -3.52
N ALA A 141 -9.41 -0.11 -4.83
CA ALA A 141 -10.67 -0.47 -5.48
C ALA A 141 -11.03 -1.97 -5.33
N LYS A 142 -10.04 -2.81 -5.02
CA LYS A 142 -10.17 -4.29 -4.90
C LYS A 142 -10.09 -4.80 -3.47
N PHE A 143 -9.57 -4.00 -2.55
CA PHE A 143 -9.42 -4.42 -1.16
C PHE A 143 -10.76 -4.58 -0.46
N HIS A 144 -10.84 -5.60 0.39
CA HIS A 144 -12.02 -5.85 1.19
C HIS A 144 -12.40 -4.64 2.06
N LYS A 145 -13.70 -4.36 2.17
CA LYS A 145 -14.24 -3.19 2.89
C LYS A 145 -13.85 -3.13 4.37
N HIS A 146 -13.58 -4.25 5.01
CA HIS A 146 -13.25 -4.37 6.42
C HIS A 146 -11.75 -4.61 6.70
N SER A 147 -10.89 -4.37 5.74
CA SER A 147 -9.43 -4.26 5.94
C SER A 147 -9.09 -2.81 6.30
N TYR A 148 -8.35 -2.58 7.40
CA TYR A 148 -8.12 -1.23 7.96
C TYR A 148 -6.65 -0.86 8.07
N GLY A 149 -5.72 -1.83 8.05
CA GLY A 149 -4.29 -1.60 8.23
C GLY A 149 -3.63 -0.93 7.04
N PHE A 150 -2.82 0.10 7.27
CA PHE A 150 -1.98 0.77 6.28
C PHE A 150 -2.72 1.28 5.03
N ARG A 151 -4.00 1.58 5.13
CA ARG A 151 -4.83 2.05 4.02
C ARG A 151 -5.15 3.54 4.15
N PRO A 152 -5.25 4.30 3.01
CA PRO A 152 -5.66 5.70 3.06
C PRO A 152 -7.07 5.84 3.65
N ASN A 153 -7.27 6.91 4.41
CA ASN A 153 -8.56 7.26 5.04
C ASN A 153 -9.13 6.17 5.97
N ARG A 154 -8.30 5.24 6.45
CA ARG A 154 -8.64 4.20 7.43
C ARG A 154 -7.68 4.25 8.61
N ASN A 155 -8.20 3.89 9.78
CA ASN A 155 -7.41 3.88 11.01
C ASN A 155 -7.99 2.88 12.02
N THR A 156 -7.31 2.73 13.16
CA THR A 156 -7.71 1.84 14.26
C THR A 156 -9.08 2.18 14.82
N HIS A 157 -9.50 3.45 14.84
CA HIS A 157 -10.82 3.85 15.33
C HIS A 157 -11.94 3.29 14.45
N HIS A 158 -11.76 3.23 13.13
CA HIS A 158 -12.73 2.58 12.23
C HIS A 158 -12.84 1.07 12.52
N ALA A 159 -11.72 0.40 12.76
CA ALA A 159 -11.70 -1.02 13.12
C ALA A 159 -12.42 -1.25 14.46
N ILE A 160 -12.11 -0.45 15.50
CA ILE A 160 -12.75 -0.52 16.80
C ILE A 160 -14.26 -0.24 16.69
N SER A 161 -14.65 0.77 15.90
CA SER A 161 -16.08 1.07 15.68
C SER A 161 -16.82 -0.09 15.03
N ARG A 162 -16.20 -0.74 14.05
CA ARG A 162 -16.77 -1.95 13.42
C ARG A 162 -16.88 -3.10 14.43
N PHE A 163 -15.84 -3.32 15.22
CA PHE A 163 -15.87 -4.35 16.28
C PHE A 163 -17.00 -4.08 17.28
N ARG A 164 -17.12 -2.84 17.78
CA ARG A 164 -18.21 -2.46 18.68
C ARG A 164 -19.59 -2.70 18.08
N PHE A 165 -19.79 -2.31 16.83
CA PHE A 165 -21.05 -2.57 16.14
C PHE A 165 -21.38 -4.07 16.10
N LEU A 166 -20.41 -4.91 15.79
CA LEU A 166 -20.62 -6.37 15.72
C LEU A 166 -20.89 -6.98 17.09
N ALA A 167 -20.13 -6.56 18.12
CA ALA A 167 -20.27 -7.10 19.46
C ALA A 167 -21.58 -6.63 20.15
N PHE A 168 -21.91 -5.33 20.08
CA PHE A 168 -22.99 -4.74 20.87
C PHE A 168 -24.31 -4.62 20.09
N THR A 169 -24.27 -4.33 18.79
CA THR A 169 -25.49 -4.16 17.97
C THR A 169 -25.91 -5.48 17.33
N VAL A 170 -24.96 -6.17 16.69
CA VAL A 170 -25.24 -7.48 16.05
C VAL A 170 -25.21 -8.62 17.06
N LYS A 171 -24.63 -8.38 18.27
CA LYS A 171 -24.53 -9.35 19.40
C LYS A 171 -23.76 -10.63 19.01
N LEU A 172 -22.60 -10.45 18.33
CA LEU A 172 -21.66 -11.55 18.13
C LEU A 172 -20.86 -11.78 19.42
N GLU A 173 -20.88 -12.98 19.95
CA GLU A 173 -20.32 -13.32 21.27
C GLU A 173 -18.90 -13.91 21.16
N TYR A 174 -18.54 -14.43 20.00
CA TYR A 174 -17.26 -15.10 19.82
C TYR A 174 -16.29 -14.20 19.02
N VAL A 175 -15.05 -14.10 19.49
CA VAL A 175 -13.94 -13.40 18.83
C VAL A 175 -12.82 -14.41 18.60
N VAL A 176 -12.38 -14.51 17.35
CA VAL A 176 -11.22 -15.32 16.97
C VAL A 176 -10.11 -14.36 16.59
N ASP A 177 -9.03 -14.34 17.37
CA ASP A 177 -7.82 -13.58 17.09
C ASP A 177 -6.82 -14.44 16.31
N ILE A 178 -6.32 -13.92 15.19
CA ILE A 178 -5.37 -14.60 14.32
C ILE A 178 -4.18 -13.68 14.09
N ASP A 179 -2.98 -14.14 14.47
CA ASP A 179 -1.70 -13.47 14.16
C ASP A 179 -0.80 -14.36 13.31
N ILE A 180 -0.22 -13.78 12.25
CA ILE A 180 0.69 -14.50 11.36
C ILE A 180 2.13 -14.20 11.76
N LYS A 181 2.78 -15.19 12.39
CA LYS A 181 4.17 -15.07 12.84
C LYS A 181 5.10 -14.76 11.67
N GLY A 182 5.86 -13.67 11.80
CA GLY A 182 6.89 -13.29 10.83
C GLY A 182 6.33 -13.01 9.43
N PHE A 183 5.13 -12.45 9.34
CA PHE A 183 4.42 -12.28 8.06
C PHE A 183 5.29 -11.61 6.99
N PHE A 184 5.90 -10.44 7.29
CA PHE A 184 6.71 -9.70 6.34
C PHE A 184 7.93 -10.48 5.83
N ASP A 185 8.51 -11.35 6.67
CA ASP A 185 9.70 -12.11 6.34
C ASP A 185 9.39 -13.39 5.54
N ASN A 186 8.10 -13.77 5.46
CA ASN A 186 7.67 -15.02 4.83
C ASN A 186 6.82 -14.83 3.57
N VAL A 187 6.67 -13.61 3.05
CA VAL A 187 5.94 -13.37 1.80
C VAL A 187 6.66 -14.03 0.62
N ASP A 188 6.01 -14.94 -0.07
CA ASP A 188 6.52 -15.53 -1.31
C ASP A 188 6.45 -14.53 -2.45
N HIS A 189 7.59 -14.26 -3.09
CA HIS A 189 7.71 -13.26 -4.15
C HIS A 189 6.90 -13.64 -5.39
N SER A 190 6.91 -14.93 -5.77
CA SER A 190 6.21 -15.41 -6.95
C SER A 190 4.70 -15.36 -6.76
N LYS A 191 4.22 -15.74 -5.57
CA LYS A 191 2.80 -15.64 -5.22
C LYS A 191 2.34 -14.19 -5.20
N LEU A 192 3.09 -13.29 -4.57
CA LEU A 192 2.78 -11.86 -4.54
C LEU A 192 2.66 -11.26 -5.96
N LEU A 193 3.60 -11.58 -6.87
CA LEU A 193 3.53 -11.09 -8.25
C LEU A 193 2.30 -11.61 -8.99
N LYS A 194 1.90 -12.87 -8.76
CA LYS A 194 0.64 -13.43 -9.31
C LYS A 194 -0.58 -12.71 -8.72
N GLN A 195 -0.57 -12.39 -7.43
CA GLN A 195 -1.64 -11.63 -6.77
C GLN A 195 -1.75 -10.19 -7.31
N ILE A 196 -0.62 -9.51 -7.57
CA ILE A 196 -0.63 -8.20 -8.23
C ILE A 196 -1.24 -8.31 -9.64
N TRP A 197 -0.88 -9.35 -10.38
CA TRP A 197 -1.47 -9.63 -11.69
C TRP A 197 -2.97 -9.84 -11.60
N SER A 198 -3.46 -10.63 -10.65
CA SER A 198 -4.90 -10.92 -10.46
C SER A 198 -5.74 -9.69 -10.09
N LEU A 199 -5.12 -8.65 -9.53
CA LEU A 199 -5.75 -7.36 -9.28
C LEU A 199 -5.94 -6.51 -10.55
N GLY A 200 -5.45 -6.98 -11.71
CA GLY A 200 -5.55 -6.30 -13.00
C GLY A 200 -4.30 -5.50 -13.39
N ILE A 201 -3.21 -5.60 -12.65
CA ILE A 201 -1.94 -4.93 -12.97
C ILE A 201 -1.10 -5.85 -13.85
N HIS A 202 -1.23 -5.70 -15.18
CA HIS A 202 -0.59 -6.54 -16.20
C HIS A 202 0.62 -5.87 -16.87
N ASP A 203 1.16 -4.80 -16.28
CA ASP A 203 2.39 -4.17 -16.76
C ASP A 203 3.61 -5.02 -16.36
N LYS A 204 4.20 -5.71 -17.35
CA LYS A 204 5.35 -6.59 -17.14
C LYS A 204 6.59 -5.84 -16.68
N ASN A 205 6.78 -4.59 -17.13
CA ASN A 205 7.91 -3.76 -16.73
C ASN A 205 7.80 -3.38 -15.25
N LEU A 206 6.61 -2.98 -14.80
CA LEU A 206 6.33 -2.71 -13.40
C LEU A 206 6.55 -3.96 -12.53
N LEU A 207 6.04 -5.11 -12.94
CA LEU A 207 6.25 -6.36 -12.21
C LEU A 207 7.73 -6.76 -12.13
N CYS A 208 8.50 -6.50 -13.19
CA CYS A 208 9.95 -6.69 -13.18
C CYS A 208 10.63 -5.77 -12.17
N VAL A 209 10.25 -4.50 -12.11
CA VAL A 209 10.78 -3.54 -11.12
C VAL A 209 10.43 -3.98 -9.69
N ILE A 210 9.18 -4.39 -9.43
CA ILE A 210 8.75 -4.90 -8.13
C ILE A 210 9.54 -6.16 -7.74
N SER A 211 9.72 -7.11 -8.68
CA SER A 211 10.52 -8.30 -8.45
C SER A 211 11.95 -7.97 -8.05
N LYS A 212 12.58 -7.00 -8.72
CA LYS A 212 13.93 -6.52 -8.38
C LYS A 212 13.96 -5.85 -7.00
N LEU A 213 12.94 -5.05 -6.65
CA LEU A 213 12.80 -4.43 -5.32
C LEU A 213 12.71 -5.48 -4.21
N LEU A 214 11.94 -6.53 -4.41
CA LEU A 214 11.79 -7.63 -3.45
C LEU A 214 13.09 -8.40 -3.26
N LYS A 215 13.92 -8.49 -4.30
CA LYS A 215 15.23 -9.14 -4.30
C LYS A 215 16.39 -8.18 -4.03
N ALA A 216 16.11 -6.96 -3.54
CA ALA A 216 17.18 -6.03 -3.18
C ALA A 216 18.11 -6.66 -2.14
N PRO A 217 19.44 -6.69 -2.37
CA PRO A 217 20.37 -7.26 -1.43
C PRO A 217 20.28 -6.61 -0.05
N ILE A 218 20.35 -7.39 1.00
CA ILE A 218 20.40 -6.89 2.38
C ILE A 218 21.86 -6.88 2.80
N GLN A 219 22.34 -5.75 3.29
CA GLN A 219 23.73 -5.57 3.71
C GLN A 219 24.10 -6.62 4.78
N GLY A 220 25.12 -7.44 4.48
CA GLY A 220 25.57 -8.51 5.36
C GLY A 220 24.79 -9.82 5.28
N GLU A 221 23.64 -9.88 4.59
CA GLU A 221 22.77 -11.07 4.52
C GLU A 221 22.61 -11.61 3.09
N GLY A 222 22.92 -10.80 2.05
CA GLY A 222 22.77 -11.19 0.66
C GLY A 222 21.37 -10.93 0.09
N VAL A 223 21.00 -11.68 -0.98
CA VAL A 223 19.72 -11.51 -1.68
C VAL A 223 18.65 -12.37 -1.01
N PRO A 224 17.54 -11.77 -0.54
CA PRO A 224 16.47 -12.52 0.09
C PRO A 224 15.71 -13.38 -0.94
N SER A 225 15.38 -14.62 -0.59
CA SER A 225 14.55 -15.51 -1.41
C SER A 225 13.06 -15.29 -1.20
N LYS A 226 12.66 -14.68 -0.09
CA LYS A 226 11.29 -14.39 0.32
C LYS A 226 11.24 -13.15 1.21
N GLY A 227 10.05 -12.65 1.49
CA GLY A 227 9.82 -11.53 2.39
C GLY A 227 9.77 -10.19 1.68
N THR A 228 9.27 -9.20 2.39
CA THR A 228 9.27 -7.79 2.00
C THR A 228 10.10 -7.00 3.00
N PRO A 229 10.98 -6.08 2.56
CA PRO A 229 11.84 -5.33 3.48
C PRO A 229 10.99 -4.54 4.48
N GLN A 230 11.10 -4.85 5.78
CA GLN A 230 10.45 -4.05 6.81
C GLN A 230 11.09 -2.66 6.84
N GLY A 231 10.32 -1.62 6.48
CA GLY A 231 10.79 -0.23 6.34
C GLY A 231 10.80 0.28 4.90
N GLY A 232 10.53 -0.57 3.91
CA GLY A 232 10.23 -0.13 2.54
C GLY A 232 8.89 0.60 2.47
N ILE A 233 8.82 1.65 1.64
CA ILE A 233 7.60 2.47 1.46
C ILE A 233 6.48 1.65 0.81
N LEU A 234 6.82 0.74 -0.09
CA LEU A 234 5.86 -0.11 -0.81
C LEU A 234 5.39 -1.31 0.02
N SER A 235 6.15 -1.74 1.04
CA SER A 235 5.91 -2.97 1.79
C SER A 235 4.51 -3.05 2.42
N PRO A 236 3.92 -1.99 3.00
CA PRO A 236 2.56 -2.04 3.54
C PRO A 236 1.49 -2.33 2.47
N LEU A 237 1.61 -1.74 1.27
CA LEU A 237 0.68 -2.03 0.18
C LEU A 237 0.82 -3.49 -0.29
N LEU A 238 2.05 -3.98 -0.46
CA LEU A 238 2.32 -5.36 -0.85
C LEU A 238 1.77 -6.36 0.17
N SER A 239 1.88 -6.04 1.46
CA SER A 239 1.27 -6.83 2.55
C SER A 239 -0.24 -6.89 2.43
N ASN A 240 -0.90 -5.77 2.18
CA ASN A 240 -2.34 -5.73 1.98
C ASN A 240 -2.78 -6.53 0.75
N ILE A 241 -1.98 -6.53 -0.33
CA ILE A 241 -2.26 -7.36 -1.52
C ILE A 241 -2.25 -8.85 -1.15
N VAL A 242 -1.21 -9.30 -0.42
CA VAL A 242 -1.11 -10.72 -0.01
C VAL A 242 -2.29 -11.14 0.85
N LEU A 243 -2.66 -10.30 1.81
CA LEU A 243 -3.70 -10.63 2.78
C LEU A 243 -5.12 -10.41 2.23
N ASN A 244 -5.29 -9.68 1.12
CA ASN A 244 -6.59 -9.42 0.52
C ASN A 244 -7.32 -10.70 0.08
N GLU A 245 -6.59 -11.73 -0.38
CA GLU A 245 -7.18 -13.03 -0.70
C GLU A 245 -7.80 -13.69 0.54
N LEU A 246 -7.13 -13.61 1.69
CA LEU A 246 -7.65 -14.14 2.95
C LEU A 246 -8.90 -13.38 3.39
N ASP A 247 -8.92 -12.03 3.28
CA ASP A 247 -10.08 -11.23 3.62
C ASP A 247 -11.30 -11.60 2.78
N TRP A 248 -11.13 -11.70 1.47
CA TRP A 248 -12.22 -12.11 0.57
C TRP A 248 -12.62 -13.54 0.78
N TRP A 249 -11.68 -14.46 1.01
CA TRP A 249 -12.00 -15.85 1.29
C TRP A 249 -12.86 -15.97 2.56
N ILE A 250 -12.46 -15.32 3.66
CA ILE A 250 -13.25 -15.30 4.89
C ILE A 250 -14.64 -14.68 4.63
N SER A 251 -14.68 -13.51 3.99
CA SER A 251 -15.95 -12.83 3.69
C SER A 251 -16.88 -13.70 2.83
N ASN A 252 -16.35 -14.39 1.82
CA ASN A 252 -17.12 -15.26 0.94
C ASN A 252 -17.67 -16.49 1.64
N GLN A 253 -17.02 -16.97 2.72
CA GLN A 253 -17.54 -18.09 3.49
C GLN A 253 -18.76 -17.70 4.33
N TRP A 254 -18.85 -16.45 4.81
CA TRP A 254 -19.82 -16.04 5.81
C TRP A 254 -20.58 -14.75 5.51
N GLU A 255 -19.91 -13.68 5.10
CA GLU A 255 -20.56 -12.37 4.88
C GLU A 255 -21.28 -12.29 3.53
N THR A 256 -20.65 -12.82 2.47
CA THR A 256 -21.14 -12.74 1.10
C THR A 256 -21.59 -14.10 0.56
N PHE A 257 -21.71 -15.10 1.40
CA PHE A 257 -22.18 -16.42 1.01
C PHE A 257 -23.52 -16.30 0.26
N PRO A 258 -23.67 -16.88 -0.94
CA PRO A 258 -24.89 -16.78 -1.72
C PRO A 258 -26.05 -17.44 -0.94
N SER A 259 -27.00 -16.64 -0.53
CA SER A 259 -28.22 -17.13 0.12
C SER A 259 -29.33 -17.30 -0.90
N LYS A 260 -30.24 -18.27 -0.67
CA LYS A 260 -31.39 -18.54 -1.53
C LYS A 260 -32.32 -17.33 -1.67
N PHE A 261 -32.28 -16.42 -0.68
CA PHE A 261 -33.07 -15.20 -0.66
C PHE A 261 -32.15 -13.96 -0.50
N PRO A 262 -32.40 -12.85 -1.20
CA PRO A 262 -31.72 -11.60 -0.98
C PRO A 262 -32.15 -11.02 0.38
N TYR A 263 -31.20 -10.78 1.27
CA TYR A 263 -31.44 -10.04 2.50
C TYR A 263 -31.25 -8.53 2.26
N ARG A 264 -32.16 -7.73 2.80
CA ARG A 264 -32.15 -6.27 2.61
C ARG A 264 -30.99 -5.59 3.35
N TRP A 265 -30.54 -6.20 4.44
CA TRP A 265 -29.49 -5.70 5.31
C TRP A 265 -28.52 -6.82 5.72
N ASP A 266 -27.23 -6.50 5.83
CA ASP A 266 -26.21 -7.43 6.35
C ASP A 266 -26.59 -7.97 7.75
N GLY A 267 -27.27 -7.16 8.58
CA GLY A 267 -27.78 -7.57 9.89
C GLY A 267 -28.87 -8.66 9.84
N ASP A 268 -29.78 -8.59 8.89
CA ASP A 268 -30.83 -9.61 8.72
C ASP A 268 -30.23 -10.95 8.30
N ARG A 269 -29.19 -10.89 7.46
CA ARG A 269 -28.42 -12.05 7.04
C ARG A 269 -27.70 -12.69 8.21
N CYS A 270 -27.00 -11.90 9.04
CA CYS A 270 -26.35 -12.40 10.26
C CYS A 270 -27.37 -13.02 11.22
N THR A 271 -28.55 -12.43 11.36
CA THR A 271 -29.64 -12.96 12.20
C THR A 271 -30.19 -14.30 11.65
N ALA A 272 -30.35 -14.40 10.34
CA ALA A 272 -30.80 -15.64 9.69
C ALA A 272 -29.75 -16.77 9.82
N LEU A 273 -28.47 -16.46 9.66
CA LEU A 273 -27.37 -17.41 9.85
C LEU A 273 -27.24 -17.87 11.29
N LYS A 274 -27.46 -16.99 12.29
CA LYS A 274 -27.55 -17.39 13.71
C LYS A 274 -28.68 -18.41 13.98
N LYS A 275 -29.83 -18.22 13.36
CA LYS A 275 -30.97 -19.16 13.50
C LYS A 275 -30.66 -20.53 12.91
N THR A 276 -29.76 -20.62 11.94
CA THR A 276 -29.35 -21.91 11.33
C THR A 276 -28.21 -22.60 12.09
N LYS A 277 -27.80 -22.11 13.26
CA LYS A 277 -26.68 -22.63 14.09
C LYS A 277 -25.31 -22.63 13.36
N LEU A 278 -25.18 -21.93 12.26
CA LEU A 278 -23.89 -21.68 11.62
C LEU A 278 -23.18 -20.56 12.37
N ASN A 279 -22.12 -20.91 13.11
CA ASN A 279 -21.21 -19.91 13.70
C ASN A 279 -20.56 -19.10 12.57
N VAL A 280 -20.87 -17.81 12.51
CA VAL A 280 -20.36 -16.90 11.45
C VAL A 280 -19.20 -16.10 12.02
N PRO A 281 -17.96 -16.39 11.66
CA PRO A 281 -16.86 -15.49 11.96
C PRO A 281 -17.00 -14.20 11.13
N CYS A 282 -16.62 -13.10 11.71
CA CYS A 282 -16.59 -11.81 11.04
C CYS A 282 -15.15 -11.28 11.00
N THR A 283 -14.71 -10.89 9.82
CA THR A 283 -13.40 -10.25 9.65
C THR A 283 -13.40 -8.83 10.22
N VAL A 284 -12.67 -8.59 11.28
CA VAL A 284 -12.60 -7.25 11.92
C VAL A 284 -11.20 -6.84 12.06
N CYS A 285 -10.21 -6.96 11.79
CA CYS A 285 -8.93 -6.26 11.98
C CYS A 285 -7.69 -7.01 11.47
N ARG A 286 -6.92 -6.24 10.76
CA ARG A 286 -5.47 -6.43 10.63
C ARG A 286 -4.74 -5.28 11.32
#